data_fba12d7eb6412d406504940a2a92a767
#
_entry.id   fba12d7eb6412d406504940a2a92a767
#
_cell.length_a   1.000
_cell.length_b   1.000
_cell.length_c   1.000
_cell.angle_alpha   90.00
_cell.angle_beta   90.00
_cell.angle_gamma   90.00
#
_symmetry.space_group_name_H-M   'P 1'
#
loop_
_entity.id
_entity.type
_entity.pdbx_description
1 polymer ?
#
loop_
_entity_poly.entity_id
_entity_poly.type
_entity_poly.pdbx_seq_one_letter_code
_entity_poly.pdbx_strand_id
1 'polypeptide(L)'
;KLIPILLVIICMLVAFNFETFKEGFFGMNAHGALPFNFGDTMSQVKSTMLVTVWVFIGIEGAVVFSSRAKRKKDVGTATVIGLISVLLIYFLLTVLAQGVIIQNHISQLNTPSMAHVLAYIVGDWGSTLVNIGLIISVLGAWLGWTLLAGELPFIVAKDGLFPKWFAKENENGAPVNALLITNILVQIFLISMLFTDSAYQFAFSLASSAILYPYMFSAFYQVKYTIEHKQHATPKQWTIGILASLYAVWLVYAAGFDYLLLTMLLYIPGLIVYSIVQKNNQTRLTRIDYIFFTIIIILSIVGLIRLCSGAINVF
;
A
#
# COMPACT_ATOMS: atom_id res chain seq x y z
N LYS A 1 -13.36 -8.00 12.23
CA LYS A 1 -12.07 -8.30 11.56
C LYS A 1 -11.06 -8.98 12.47
N LEU A 2 -10.84 -8.50 13.70
CA LEU A 2 -9.78 -9.02 14.59
C LEU A 2 -10.06 -10.44 15.11
N ILE A 3 -11.31 -10.82 15.36
CA ILE A 3 -11.65 -12.12 15.96
C ILE A 3 -11.13 -13.31 15.14
N PRO A 4 -11.40 -13.42 13.83
CA PRO A 4 -10.86 -14.52 13.03
C PRO A 4 -9.33 -14.55 13.00
N ILE A 5 -8.69 -13.37 12.91
CA ILE A 5 -7.24 -13.25 12.88
C ILE A 5 -6.62 -13.73 14.20
N LEU A 6 -7.15 -13.27 15.34
CA LEU A 6 -6.67 -13.69 16.65
C LEU A 6 -6.86 -15.19 16.87
N LEU A 7 -7.97 -15.76 16.40
CA LEU A 7 -8.21 -17.19 16.47
C LEU A 7 -7.17 -17.97 15.66
N VAL A 8 -6.86 -17.55 14.43
CA VAL A 8 -5.81 -18.17 13.61
C VAL A 8 -4.46 -18.07 14.34
N ILE A 9 -4.10 -16.91 14.89
CA ILE A 9 -2.85 -16.74 15.65
C ILE A 9 -2.80 -17.70 16.85
N ILE A 10 -3.88 -17.81 17.62
CA ILE A 10 -3.94 -18.72 18.78
C ILE A 10 -3.77 -20.18 18.35
N CYS A 11 -4.47 -20.60 17.30
CA CYS A 11 -4.35 -21.96 16.79
C CYS A 11 -2.92 -22.26 16.29
N MET A 12 -2.30 -21.33 15.59
CA MET A 12 -0.91 -21.47 15.13
C MET A 12 0.08 -21.49 16.30
N LEU A 13 -0.14 -20.70 17.36
CA LEU A 13 0.70 -20.73 18.57
C LEU A 13 0.66 -22.11 19.24
N VAL A 14 -0.50 -22.74 19.32
CA VAL A 14 -0.67 -24.08 19.90
C VAL A 14 -0.04 -25.17 19.03
N ALA A 15 -0.15 -25.01 17.70
CA ALA A 15 0.38 -25.98 16.73
C ALA A 15 1.84 -25.73 16.32
N PHE A 16 2.48 -24.68 16.86
CA PHE A 16 3.83 -24.28 16.49
C PHE A 16 4.86 -25.35 16.84
N ASN A 17 5.63 -25.78 15.84
CA ASN A 17 6.74 -26.72 15.99
C ASN A 17 8.06 -26.01 15.64
N PHE A 18 8.97 -25.98 16.60
CA PHE A 18 10.23 -25.27 16.45
C PHE A 18 11.18 -25.94 15.44
N GLU A 19 11.12 -27.27 15.28
CA GLU A 19 11.93 -27.98 14.28
C GLU A 19 11.45 -27.65 12.84
N THR A 20 10.12 -27.63 12.61
CA THR A 20 9.54 -27.19 11.34
C THR A 20 9.93 -25.75 11.02
N PHE A 21 9.90 -24.88 12.04
CA PHE A 21 10.32 -23.49 11.89
C PHE A 21 11.79 -23.34 11.49
N LYS A 22 12.69 -24.06 12.15
CA LYS A 22 14.14 -24.04 11.81
C LYS A 22 14.39 -24.49 10.38
N GLU A 23 13.75 -25.57 9.95
CA GLU A 23 13.89 -26.12 8.62
C GLU A 23 13.46 -25.10 7.54
N GLY A 24 12.33 -24.44 7.74
CA GLY A 24 11.84 -23.40 6.84
C GLY A 24 12.67 -22.12 6.88
N PHE A 25 12.94 -21.59 8.07
CA PHE A 25 13.56 -20.28 8.27
C PHE A 25 15.05 -20.24 7.91
N PHE A 26 15.81 -21.27 8.24
CA PHE A 26 17.25 -21.35 7.95
C PHE A 26 17.56 -22.03 6.61
N GLY A 27 16.54 -22.42 5.84
CA GLY A 27 16.74 -23.12 4.56
C GLY A 27 17.51 -24.42 4.73
N MET A 28 17.26 -25.17 5.81
CA MET A 28 17.91 -26.45 6.04
C MET A 28 17.53 -27.45 4.96
N ASN A 29 18.51 -27.99 4.26
CA ASN A 29 18.37 -29.13 3.37
C ASN A 29 19.08 -30.34 3.97
N ALA A 30 19.07 -31.46 3.26
CA ALA A 30 19.73 -32.69 3.68
C ALA A 30 21.25 -32.56 4.02
N HIS A 31 21.85 -31.42 3.63
CA HIS A 31 23.27 -31.09 3.85
C HIS A 31 23.51 -30.05 4.95
N GLY A 32 22.47 -29.60 5.67
CA GLY A 32 22.52 -28.59 6.71
C GLY A 32 22.00 -27.22 6.28
N ALA A 33 22.18 -26.20 7.14
CA ALA A 33 21.75 -24.84 6.85
C ALA A 33 22.52 -24.24 5.67
N LEU A 34 21.83 -23.55 4.77
CA LEU A 34 22.49 -22.82 3.69
C LEU A 34 23.34 -21.68 4.29
N PRO A 35 24.54 -21.42 3.76
CA PRO A 35 25.37 -20.32 4.24
C PRO A 35 24.64 -19.00 4.02
N PHE A 36 24.67 -18.13 5.01
CA PHE A 36 24.08 -16.80 4.91
C PHE A 36 24.77 -16.00 3.79
N ASN A 37 23.99 -15.56 2.81
CA ASN A 37 24.43 -14.66 1.74
C ASN A 37 23.65 -13.36 1.83
N PHE A 38 24.33 -12.26 2.14
CA PHE A 38 23.70 -10.93 2.26
C PHE A 38 23.07 -10.47 0.94
N GLY A 39 23.70 -10.77 -0.21
CA GLY A 39 23.19 -10.39 -1.53
C GLY A 39 21.84 -11.08 -1.84
N ASP A 40 21.76 -12.37 -1.59
CA ASP A 40 20.53 -13.15 -1.80
C ASP A 40 19.42 -12.69 -0.84
N THR A 41 19.76 -12.45 0.43
CA THR A 41 18.81 -11.93 1.42
C THR A 41 18.28 -10.56 1.00
N MET A 42 19.13 -9.65 0.53
CA MET A 42 18.72 -8.32 0.08
C MET A 42 17.85 -8.39 -1.18
N SER A 43 18.14 -9.32 -2.09
CA SER A 43 17.31 -9.59 -3.27
C SER A 43 15.92 -10.09 -2.87
N GLN A 44 15.81 -11.00 -1.91
CA GLN A 44 14.53 -11.48 -1.37
C GLN A 44 13.76 -10.35 -0.69
N VAL A 45 14.42 -9.56 0.15
CA VAL A 45 13.80 -8.38 0.78
C VAL A 45 13.28 -7.42 -0.28
N LYS A 46 14.03 -7.16 -1.35
CA LYS A 46 13.61 -6.30 -2.45
C LYS A 46 12.37 -6.88 -3.17
N SER A 47 12.33 -8.17 -3.44
CA SER A 47 11.22 -8.82 -4.15
C SER A 47 9.89 -8.78 -3.38
N THR A 48 9.94 -8.70 -2.03
CA THR A 48 8.74 -8.63 -1.19
C THR A 48 8.27 -7.19 -0.93
N MET A 49 8.99 -6.16 -1.39
CA MET A 49 8.71 -4.77 -1.01
C MET A 49 7.35 -4.26 -1.43
N LEU A 50 6.91 -4.52 -2.66
CA LEU A 50 5.60 -4.07 -3.12
C LEU A 50 4.47 -4.71 -2.31
N VAL A 51 4.61 -6.00 -1.96
CA VAL A 51 3.66 -6.71 -1.09
C VAL A 51 3.65 -6.09 0.31
N THR A 52 4.84 -5.82 0.86
CA THR A 52 4.98 -5.21 2.20
C THR A 52 4.37 -3.80 2.22
N VAL A 53 4.61 -2.99 1.19
CA VAL A 53 3.98 -1.66 1.08
C VAL A 53 2.47 -1.78 1.03
N TRP A 54 1.94 -2.68 0.19
CA TRP A 54 0.51 -2.89 0.03
C TRP A 54 -0.21 -3.18 1.35
N VAL A 55 0.33 -4.07 2.18
CA VAL A 55 -0.33 -4.46 3.42
C VAL A 55 -0.37 -3.35 4.47
N PHE A 56 0.42 -2.29 4.30
CA PHE A 56 0.42 -1.10 5.16
C PHE A 56 -0.30 0.11 4.54
N ILE A 57 -0.73 0.05 3.28
CA ILE A 57 -1.56 1.11 2.67
C ILE A 57 -2.88 1.21 3.44
N GLY A 58 -3.29 2.43 3.75
CA GLY A 58 -4.50 2.74 4.51
C GLY A 58 -4.24 3.22 5.93
N ILE A 59 -3.00 3.13 6.44
CA ILE A 59 -2.66 3.72 7.75
C ILE A 59 -2.80 5.26 7.74
N GLU A 60 -2.64 5.88 6.57
CA GLU A 60 -2.88 7.29 6.33
C GLU A 60 -4.35 7.70 6.47
N GLY A 61 -5.29 6.76 6.49
CA GLY A 61 -6.71 7.03 6.62
C GLY A 61 -7.05 7.86 7.86
N ALA A 62 -6.35 7.66 8.97
CA ALA A 62 -6.52 8.50 10.16
C ALA A 62 -6.14 9.96 9.88
N VAL A 63 -5.12 10.20 9.04
CA VAL A 63 -4.67 11.54 8.66
C VAL A 63 -5.66 12.18 7.68
N VAL A 64 -6.16 11.44 6.70
CA VAL A 64 -7.15 11.91 5.72
C VAL A 64 -8.42 12.37 6.44
N PHE A 65 -8.89 11.64 7.45
CA PHE A 65 -10.06 12.02 8.24
C PHE A 65 -9.74 12.97 9.41
N SER A 66 -8.55 13.58 9.45
CA SER A 66 -8.13 14.47 10.55
C SER A 66 -9.03 15.70 10.71
N SER A 67 -9.61 16.20 9.63
CA SER A 67 -10.58 17.33 9.65
C SER A 67 -11.88 16.97 10.39
N ARG A 68 -12.25 15.70 10.44
CA ARG A 68 -13.43 15.16 11.12
C ARG A 68 -13.15 14.70 12.56
N ALA A 69 -11.88 14.71 13.00
CA ALA A 69 -11.49 14.28 14.32
C ALA A 69 -11.84 15.32 15.40
N LYS A 70 -12.36 14.87 16.55
CA LYS A 70 -12.65 15.76 17.68
C LYS A 70 -11.39 16.45 18.21
N ARG A 71 -10.28 15.74 18.23
CA ARG A 71 -8.97 16.26 18.69
C ARG A 71 -7.89 15.83 17.69
N LYS A 72 -7.24 16.78 17.04
CA LYS A 72 -6.17 16.51 16.06
C LYS A 72 -4.98 15.71 16.63
N LYS A 73 -4.70 15.85 17.94
CA LYS A 73 -3.64 15.11 18.64
C LYS A 73 -3.88 13.60 18.61
N ASP A 74 -5.13 13.17 18.63
CA ASP A 74 -5.47 11.74 18.66
C ASP A 74 -5.16 11.05 17.33
N VAL A 75 -5.15 11.80 16.21
CA VAL A 75 -4.83 11.27 14.86
C VAL A 75 -3.43 10.65 14.83
N GLY A 76 -2.42 11.39 15.29
CA GLY A 76 -1.04 10.86 15.32
C GLY A 76 -0.90 9.62 16.19
N THR A 77 -1.52 9.64 17.37
CA THR A 77 -1.51 8.48 18.29
C THR A 77 -2.20 7.28 17.67
N ALA A 78 -3.37 7.47 17.07
CA ALA A 78 -4.12 6.41 16.40
C ALA A 78 -3.33 5.79 15.24
N THR A 79 -2.65 6.63 14.43
CA THR A 79 -1.81 6.17 13.32
C THR A 79 -0.66 5.28 13.82
N VAL A 80 0.06 5.71 14.86
CA VAL A 80 1.21 4.96 15.42
C VAL A 80 0.74 3.65 16.07
N ILE A 81 -0.32 3.69 16.88
CA ILE A 81 -0.86 2.47 17.51
C ILE A 81 -1.38 1.51 16.43
N GLY A 82 -2.09 2.02 15.42
CA GLY A 82 -2.56 1.23 14.29
C GLY A 82 -1.41 0.54 13.56
N LEU A 83 -0.35 1.28 13.22
CA LEU A 83 0.83 0.73 12.56
C LEU A 83 1.49 -0.40 13.37
N ILE A 84 1.74 -0.16 14.66
CA ILE A 84 2.40 -1.15 15.53
C ILE A 84 1.52 -2.39 15.68
N SER A 85 0.20 -2.22 15.86
CA SER A 85 -0.73 -3.34 16.00
C SER A 85 -0.78 -4.20 14.74
N VAL A 86 -0.87 -3.57 13.57
CA VAL A 86 -0.89 -4.28 12.28
C VAL A 86 0.45 -4.97 12.00
N LEU A 87 1.57 -4.30 12.28
CA LEU A 87 2.91 -4.88 12.15
C LEU A 87 3.06 -6.13 13.02
N LEU A 88 2.61 -6.08 14.28
CA LEU A 88 2.66 -7.23 15.20
C LEU A 88 1.81 -8.39 14.69
N ILE A 89 0.59 -8.12 14.21
CA ILE A 89 -0.29 -9.14 13.64
C ILE A 89 0.37 -9.80 12.43
N TYR A 90 0.88 -9.04 11.47
CA TYR A 90 1.53 -9.62 10.28
C TYR A 90 2.80 -10.38 10.63
N PHE A 91 3.60 -9.88 11.55
CA PHE A 91 4.79 -10.58 12.05
C PHE A 91 4.41 -11.93 12.66
N LEU A 92 3.41 -11.97 13.55
CA LEU A 92 2.95 -13.20 14.16
C LEU A 92 2.39 -14.19 13.14
N LEU A 93 1.52 -13.73 12.23
CA LEU A 93 0.96 -14.59 11.19
C LEU A 93 2.05 -15.21 10.31
N THR A 94 3.03 -14.41 9.89
CA THR A 94 4.10 -14.87 9.00
C THR A 94 5.04 -15.84 9.70
N VAL A 95 5.48 -15.54 10.90
CA VAL A 95 6.44 -16.36 11.66
C VAL A 95 5.80 -17.66 12.12
N LEU A 96 4.57 -17.59 12.66
CA LEU A 96 3.89 -18.76 13.17
C LEU A 96 3.49 -19.74 12.07
N ALA A 97 3.09 -19.24 10.90
CA ALA A 97 2.75 -20.11 9.76
C ALA A 97 3.94 -21.01 9.34
N GLN A 98 5.17 -20.47 9.39
CA GLN A 98 6.39 -21.25 9.08
C GLN A 98 6.71 -22.31 10.13
N GLY A 99 6.22 -22.19 11.36
CA GLY A 99 6.32 -23.23 12.39
C GLY A 99 5.22 -24.29 12.32
N VAL A 100 4.20 -24.09 11.47
CA VAL A 100 3.10 -25.04 11.25
C VAL A 100 3.31 -25.85 9.98
N ILE A 101 3.69 -25.19 8.89
CA ILE A 101 3.88 -25.81 7.57
C ILE A 101 5.22 -25.33 7.00
N ILE A 102 5.99 -26.24 6.41
CA ILE A 102 7.27 -25.94 5.77
C ILE A 102 7.06 -24.93 4.61
N GLN A 103 7.96 -23.97 4.48
CA GLN A 103 7.87 -22.85 3.53
C GLN A 103 7.59 -23.32 2.08
N ASN A 104 8.20 -24.40 1.62
CA ASN A 104 7.97 -24.94 0.28
C ASN A 104 6.51 -25.35 0.04
N HIS A 105 5.83 -25.85 1.06
CA HIS A 105 4.40 -26.16 0.98
C HIS A 105 3.54 -24.91 1.04
N ILE A 106 3.89 -23.94 1.89
CA ILE A 106 3.16 -22.65 1.99
C ILE A 106 3.15 -21.94 0.63
N SER A 107 4.27 -21.96 -0.11
CA SER A 107 4.38 -21.31 -1.42
C SER A 107 3.48 -21.90 -2.51
N GLN A 108 3.01 -23.13 -2.32
CA GLN A 108 2.14 -23.86 -3.25
C GLN A 108 0.66 -23.81 -2.86
N LEU A 109 0.34 -23.24 -1.69
CA LEU A 109 -1.04 -23.14 -1.23
C LEU A 109 -1.84 -22.12 -2.09
N ASN A 110 -3.06 -22.51 -2.43
CA ASN A 110 -3.98 -21.61 -3.08
C ASN A 110 -4.40 -20.45 -2.14
N THR A 111 -4.85 -19.35 -2.72
CA THR A 111 -5.42 -18.24 -1.95
C THR A 111 -6.86 -18.53 -1.55
N PRO A 112 -7.25 -18.26 -0.30
CA PRO A 112 -6.47 -17.64 0.78
C PRO A 112 -5.63 -18.66 1.57
N SER A 113 -4.30 -18.51 1.54
CA SER A 113 -3.35 -19.50 2.14
C SER A 113 -3.57 -19.74 3.63
N MET A 114 -3.99 -18.74 4.40
CA MET A 114 -4.28 -18.91 5.84
C MET A 114 -5.46 -19.84 6.12
N ALA A 115 -6.41 -19.99 5.20
CA ALA A 115 -7.48 -20.97 5.32
C ALA A 115 -6.93 -22.40 5.28
N HIS A 116 -5.96 -22.66 4.40
CA HIS A 116 -5.28 -23.95 4.30
C HIS A 116 -4.38 -24.23 5.51
N VAL A 117 -3.68 -23.21 6.03
CA VAL A 117 -2.89 -23.34 7.26
C VAL A 117 -3.79 -23.72 8.44
N LEU A 118 -4.95 -23.10 8.60
CA LEU A 118 -5.87 -23.43 9.68
C LEU A 118 -6.52 -24.81 9.47
N ALA A 119 -6.85 -25.19 8.22
CA ALA A 119 -7.33 -26.53 7.91
C ALA A 119 -6.32 -27.63 8.26
N TYR A 120 -5.02 -27.36 8.07
CA TYR A 120 -3.95 -28.28 8.46
C TYR A 120 -3.91 -28.52 9.99
N ILE A 121 -4.24 -27.50 10.80
CA ILE A 121 -4.21 -27.58 12.26
C ILE A 121 -5.46 -28.26 12.83
N VAL A 122 -6.64 -27.84 12.38
CA VAL A 122 -7.92 -28.16 13.02
C VAL A 122 -8.91 -28.90 12.09
N GLY A 123 -8.48 -29.20 10.86
CA GLY A 123 -9.34 -29.84 9.86
C GLY A 123 -10.16 -28.83 9.01
N ASP A 124 -10.96 -29.37 8.09
CA ASP A 124 -11.67 -28.58 7.05
C ASP A 124 -12.59 -27.49 7.58
N TRP A 125 -13.17 -27.66 8.77
CA TRP A 125 -13.99 -26.62 9.39
C TRP A 125 -13.21 -25.34 9.67
N GLY A 126 -11.88 -25.45 9.90
CA GLY A 126 -11.01 -24.30 10.08
C GLY A 126 -10.93 -23.41 8.83
N SER A 127 -10.80 -24.04 7.65
CA SER A 127 -10.82 -23.30 6.38
C SER A 127 -12.16 -22.57 6.17
N THR A 128 -13.27 -23.22 6.47
CA THR A 128 -14.61 -22.62 6.38
C THR A 128 -14.73 -21.38 7.29
N LEU A 129 -14.22 -21.49 8.52
CA LEU A 129 -14.25 -20.38 9.48
C LEU A 129 -13.41 -19.19 9.00
N VAL A 130 -12.20 -19.44 8.47
CA VAL A 130 -11.35 -18.37 7.90
C VAL A 130 -12.02 -17.72 6.70
N ASN A 131 -12.62 -18.50 5.80
CA ASN A 131 -13.29 -17.98 4.61
C ASN A 131 -14.50 -17.10 4.97
N ILE A 132 -15.33 -17.50 5.94
CA ILE A 132 -16.43 -16.67 6.45
C ILE A 132 -15.89 -15.38 7.08
N GLY A 133 -14.85 -15.49 7.92
CA GLY A 133 -14.17 -14.36 8.53
C GLY A 133 -13.59 -13.39 7.49
N LEU A 134 -13.02 -13.93 6.41
CA LEU A 134 -12.50 -13.16 5.28
C LEU A 134 -13.61 -12.38 4.57
N ILE A 135 -14.74 -13.02 4.25
CA ILE A 135 -15.88 -12.35 3.61
C ILE A 135 -16.36 -11.17 4.46
N ILE A 136 -16.60 -11.39 5.75
CA ILE A 136 -17.02 -10.32 6.69
C ILE A 136 -15.97 -9.20 6.76
N SER A 137 -14.69 -9.57 6.79
CA SER A 137 -13.57 -8.63 6.85
C SER A 137 -13.50 -7.77 5.58
N VAL A 138 -13.61 -8.40 4.41
CA VAL A 138 -13.56 -7.71 3.10
C VAL A 138 -14.73 -6.75 2.93
N LEU A 139 -15.96 -7.17 3.27
CA LEU A 139 -17.14 -6.29 3.21
C LEU A 139 -16.95 -5.04 4.10
N GLY A 140 -16.44 -5.22 5.32
CA GLY A 140 -16.14 -4.09 6.20
C GLY A 140 -14.98 -3.21 5.72
N ALA A 141 -13.99 -3.80 5.04
CA ALA A 141 -12.90 -3.04 4.42
C ALA A 141 -13.39 -2.22 3.24
N TRP A 142 -14.23 -2.81 2.40
CA TRP A 142 -14.81 -2.15 1.24
C TRP A 142 -15.50 -0.84 1.60
N LEU A 143 -16.33 -0.83 2.65
CA LEU A 143 -16.94 0.41 3.13
C LEU A 143 -15.90 1.46 3.49
N GLY A 144 -14.88 1.09 4.28
CA GLY A 144 -13.81 2.02 4.68
C GLY A 144 -13.03 2.58 3.49
N TRP A 145 -12.67 1.73 2.54
CA TRP A 145 -11.96 2.15 1.32
C TRP A 145 -12.81 3.02 0.40
N THR A 146 -14.11 2.74 0.27
CA THR A 146 -15.03 3.58 -0.50
C THR A 146 -15.10 4.99 0.07
N LEU A 147 -15.19 5.12 1.40
CA LEU A 147 -15.18 6.42 2.07
C LEU A 147 -13.85 7.15 1.85
N LEU A 148 -12.73 6.47 2.04
CA LEU A 148 -11.39 7.06 1.87
C LEU A 148 -11.16 7.53 0.42
N ALA A 149 -11.53 6.72 -0.55
CA ALA A 149 -11.37 7.03 -1.98
C ALA A 149 -12.25 8.20 -2.44
N GLY A 150 -13.42 8.40 -1.82
CA GLY A 150 -14.27 9.57 -2.05
C GLY A 150 -13.76 10.83 -1.34
N GLU A 151 -13.25 10.70 -0.11
CA GLU A 151 -12.81 11.83 0.71
C GLU A 151 -11.56 12.52 0.13
N LEU A 152 -10.60 11.77 -0.42
CA LEU A 152 -9.35 12.33 -0.97
C LEU A 152 -9.59 13.36 -2.08
N PRO A 153 -10.25 13.06 -3.20
CA PRO A 153 -10.49 14.03 -4.26
C PRO A 153 -11.39 15.18 -3.79
N PHE A 154 -12.27 14.93 -2.82
CA PHE A 154 -13.13 15.96 -2.23
C PHE A 154 -12.33 16.99 -1.44
N ILE A 155 -11.43 16.58 -0.54
CA ILE A 155 -10.58 17.48 0.24
C ILE A 155 -9.70 18.31 -0.69
N VAL A 156 -9.05 17.66 -1.65
CA VAL A 156 -8.16 18.32 -2.63
C VAL A 156 -8.93 19.33 -3.48
N ALA A 157 -10.22 19.06 -3.78
CA ALA A 157 -11.07 20.00 -4.49
C ALA A 157 -11.50 21.21 -3.59
N LYS A 158 -11.74 20.97 -2.30
CA LYS A 158 -11.98 22.05 -1.32
C LYS A 158 -10.77 22.97 -1.17
N ASP A 159 -9.58 22.42 -1.22
CA ASP A 159 -8.32 23.17 -1.18
C ASP A 159 -8.00 23.89 -2.50
N GLY A 160 -8.87 23.76 -3.52
CA GLY A 160 -8.71 24.41 -4.82
C GLY A 160 -7.66 23.80 -5.72
N LEU A 161 -7.15 22.60 -5.40
CA LEU A 161 -6.15 21.87 -6.17
C LEU A 161 -6.75 20.82 -7.11
N PHE A 162 -8.08 20.65 -7.07
CA PHE A 162 -8.84 19.74 -7.93
C PHE A 162 -10.10 20.44 -8.46
N PRO A 163 -10.77 19.94 -9.52
CA PRO A 163 -11.96 20.58 -10.06
C PRO A 163 -13.05 20.74 -8.99
N LYS A 164 -13.63 21.94 -8.90
CA LYS A 164 -14.68 22.26 -7.91
C LYS A 164 -15.89 21.34 -7.93
N TRP A 165 -16.12 20.64 -9.05
CA TRP A 165 -17.17 19.65 -9.19
C TRP A 165 -17.03 18.49 -8.18
N PHE A 166 -15.80 18.12 -7.80
CA PHE A 166 -15.54 17.08 -6.79
C PHE A 166 -15.83 17.55 -5.35
N ALA A 167 -15.92 18.86 -5.11
CA ALA A 167 -16.25 19.44 -3.80
C ALA A 167 -17.76 19.45 -3.49
N LYS A 168 -18.61 18.88 -4.38
CA LYS A 168 -20.07 18.86 -4.18
C LYS A 168 -20.45 17.82 -3.15
N GLU A 169 -21.16 18.27 -2.11
CA GLU A 169 -21.76 17.43 -1.05
C GLU A 169 -23.27 17.32 -1.25
N ASN A 170 -23.85 16.24 -0.73
CA ASN A 170 -25.30 16.14 -0.55
C ASN A 170 -25.74 16.72 0.82
N GLU A 171 -27.04 16.67 1.11
CA GLU A 171 -27.63 17.16 2.36
C GLU A 171 -27.05 16.49 3.63
N ASN A 172 -26.50 15.29 3.50
CA ASN A 172 -25.85 14.54 4.58
C ASN A 172 -24.32 14.75 4.67
N GLY A 173 -23.76 15.67 3.87
CA GLY A 173 -22.33 15.97 3.84
C GLY A 173 -21.48 14.90 3.15
N ALA A 174 -22.07 14.05 2.30
CA ALA A 174 -21.31 13.04 1.54
C ALA A 174 -20.83 13.60 0.20
N PRO A 175 -19.58 13.33 -0.23
CA PRO A 175 -18.98 13.84 -1.46
C PRO A 175 -19.47 13.05 -2.69
N VAL A 176 -20.67 13.33 -3.17
CA VAL A 176 -21.40 12.53 -4.16
C VAL A 176 -20.61 12.33 -5.45
N ASN A 177 -20.07 13.40 -6.00
CA ASN A 177 -19.38 13.34 -7.29
C ASN A 177 -18.05 12.61 -7.20
N ALA A 178 -17.33 12.79 -6.11
CA ALA A 178 -16.09 12.05 -5.84
C ALA A 178 -16.37 10.55 -5.71
N LEU A 179 -17.38 10.18 -4.94
CA LEU A 179 -17.82 8.78 -4.79
C LEU A 179 -18.29 8.18 -6.12
N LEU A 180 -19.04 8.94 -6.93
CA LEU A 180 -19.52 8.46 -8.22
C LEU A 180 -18.37 8.10 -9.17
N ILE A 181 -17.41 9.01 -9.36
CA ILE A 181 -16.24 8.76 -10.24
C ILE A 181 -15.40 7.61 -9.71
N THR A 182 -15.15 7.54 -8.41
CA THR A 182 -14.40 6.44 -7.80
C THR A 182 -15.07 5.10 -8.08
N ASN A 183 -16.40 5.03 -7.89
CA ASN A 183 -17.13 3.79 -8.17
C ASN A 183 -17.14 3.43 -9.66
N ILE A 184 -17.27 4.40 -10.57
CA ILE A 184 -17.15 4.14 -12.01
C ILE A 184 -15.78 3.56 -12.36
N LEU A 185 -14.70 4.12 -11.83
CA LEU A 185 -13.34 3.61 -12.06
C LEU A 185 -13.16 2.18 -11.50
N VAL A 186 -13.72 1.90 -10.33
CA VAL A 186 -13.74 0.55 -9.75
C VAL A 186 -14.49 -0.43 -10.66
N GLN A 187 -15.66 -0.03 -11.20
CA GLN A 187 -16.42 -0.90 -12.12
C GLN A 187 -15.64 -1.17 -13.42
N ILE A 188 -15.01 -0.16 -14.01
CA ILE A 188 -14.16 -0.35 -15.20
C ILE A 188 -13.04 -1.34 -14.90
N PHE A 189 -12.39 -1.22 -13.73
CA PHE A 189 -11.35 -2.15 -13.32
C PHE A 189 -11.89 -3.57 -13.13
N LEU A 190 -13.02 -3.76 -12.44
CA LEU A 190 -13.65 -5.07 -12.26
C LEU A 190 -14.00 -5.72 -13.60
N ILE A 191 -14.50 -4.94 -14.57
CA ILE A 191 -14.76 -5.42 -15.91
C ILE A 191 -13.45 -5.88 -16.59
N SER A 192 -12.35 -5.15 -16.43
CA SER A 192 -11.06 -5.55 -16.99
C SER A 192 -10.55 -6.90 -16.48
N MET A 193 -10.85 -7.26 -15.22
CA MET A 193 -10.50 -8.56 -14.66
C MET A 193 -11.19 -9.74 -15.34
N LEU A 194 -12.29 -9.51 -16.06
CA LEU A 194 -12.94 -10.58 -16.83
C LEU A 194 -12.14 -11.00 -18.07
N PHE A 195 -11.15 -10.21 -18.48
CA PHE A 195 -10.37 -10.44 -19.68
C PHE A 195 -8.96 -10.97 -19.39
N THR A 196 -8.48 -10.91 -18.15
CA THR A 196 -7.15 -11.39 -17.80
C THR A 196 -7.02 -11.74 -16.31
N ASP A 197 -6.47 -12.92 -16.02
CA ASP A 197 -6.24 -13.41 -14.66
C ASP A 197 -5.14 -12.61 -13.92
N SER A 198 -4.23 -11.99 -14.66
CA SER A 198 -3.13 -11.19 -14.09
C SER A 198 -3.52 -9.75 -13.74
N ALA A 199 -4.74 -9.29 -14.11
CA ALA A 199 -5.19 -7.90 -13.86
C ALA A 199 -5.11 -7.52 -12.37
N TYR A 200 -5.44 -8.45 -11.47
CA TYR A 200 -5.35 -8.21 -10.03
C TYR A 200 -3.91 -7.96 -9.57
N GLN A 201 -2.96 -8.82 -9.98
CA GLN A 201 -1.55 -8.70 -9.60
C GLN A 201 -0.94 -7.42 -10.16
N PHE A 202 -1.28 -7.10 -11.40
CA PHE A 202 -0.85 -5.86 -12.03
C PHE A 202 -1.37 -4.62 -11.31
N ALA A 203 -2.68 -4.54 -11.04
CA ALA A 203 -3.28 -3.41 -10.34
C ALA A 203 -2.74 -3.25 -8.92
N PHE A 204 -2.57 -4.35 -8.19
CA PHE A 204 -1.95 -4.42 -6.88
C PHE A 204 -0.53 -3.82 -6.90
N SER A 205 0.31 -4.25 -7.82
CA SER A 205 1.69 -3.77 -7.94
C SER A 205 1.76 -2.30 -8.37
N LEU A 206 0.90 -1.90 -9.30
CA LEU A 206 0.80 -0.52 -9.77
C LEU A 206 0.31 0.42 -8.66
N ALA A 207 -0.72 0.04 -7.90
CA ALA A 207 -1.22 0.81 -6.78
C ALA A 207 -0.16 0.94 -5.67
N SER A 208 0.53 -0.17 -5.35
CA SER A 208 1.65 -0.16 -4.38
C SER A 208 2.79 0.75 -4.81
N SER A 209 3.13 0.78 -6.10
CA SER A 209 4.14 1.68 -6.64
C SER A 209 3.69 3.14 -6.65
N ALA A 210 2.43 3.41 -7.00
CA ALA A 210 1.91 4.76 -7.09
C ALA A 210 1.90 5.49 -5.74
N ILE A 211 1.59 4.79 -4.64
CA ILE A 211 1.55 5.40 -3.30
C ILE A 211 2.93 5.79 -2.77
N LEU A 212 4.01 5.24 -3.30
CA LEU A 212 5.37 5.52 -2.82
C LEU A 212 5.77 6.98 -3.00
N TYR A 213 5.32 7.63 -4.09
CA TYR A 213 5.64 9.04 -4.33
C TYR A 213 5.01 9.98 -3.31
N PRO A 214 3.70 9.92 -3.00
CA PRO A 214 3.10 10.68 -1.90
C PRO A 214 3.82 10.44 -0.56
N TYR A 215 4.18 9.20 -0.24
CA TYR A 215 4.92 8.90 0.99
C TYR A 215 6.31 9.52 0.99
N MET A 216 7.04 9.45 -0.13
CA MET A 216 8.35 10.09 -0.27
C MET A 216 8.27 11.61 -0.12
N PHE A 217 7.30 12.26 -0.77
CA PHE A 217 7.10 13.70 -0.63
C PHE A 217 6.67 14.10 0.79
N SER A 218 5.89 13.28 1.48
CA SER A 218 5.52 13.51 2.88
C SER A 218 6.75 13.44 3.79
N ALA A 219 7.66 12.48 3.55
CA ALA A 219 8.91 12.37 4.29
C ALA A 219 9.84 13.57 4.04
N PHE A 220 9.97 14.00 2.77
CA PHE A 220 10.75 15.20 2.42
C PHE A 220 10.14 16.48 3.00
N TYR A 221 8.82 16.57 3.01
CA TYR A 221 8.12 17.70 3.63
C TYR A 221 8.40 17.77 5.15
N GLN A 222 8.45 16.62 5.83
CA GLN A 222 8.82 16.58 7.24
C GLN A 222 10.21 17.19 7.48
N VAL A 223 11.20 16.88 6.64
CA VAL A 223 12.55 17.46 6.72
C VAL A 223 12.51 18.96 6.45
N LYS A 224 11.82 19.39 5.38
CA LYS A 224 11.62 20.80 5.04
C LYS A 224 10.99 21.57 6.20
N TYR A 225 9.91 21.05 6.76
CA TYR A 225 9.21 21.65 7.91
C TYR A 225 10.15 21.82 9.12
N THR A 226 10.97 20.79 9.39
CA THR A 226 11.96 20.83 10.48
C THR A 226 13.04 21.89 10.23
N ILE A 227 13.46 22.09 8.96
CA ILE A 227 14.40 23.15 8.56
C ILE A 227 13.79 24.54 8.77
N GLU A 228 12.56 24.75 8.35
CA GLU A 228 11.86 26.04 8.47
C GLU A 228 11.59 26.41 9.93
N HIS A 229 11.38 25.43 10.81
CA HIS A 229 11.09 25.62 12.23
C HIS A 229 12.26 25.24 13.15
N LYS A 230 13.51 25.49 12.72
CA LYS A 230 14.73 25.07 13.46
C LYS A 230 14.76 25.45 14.93
N GLN A 231 14.18 26.60 15.29
CA GLN A 231 14.17 27.10 16.67
C GLN A 231 13.38 26.21 17.66
N HIS A 232 12.43 25.43 17.14
CA HIS A 232 11.56 24.53 17.92
C HIS A 232 11.78 23.06 17.57
N ALA A 233 12.73 22.78 16.66
CA ALA A 233 12.98 21.43 16.15
C ALA A 233 13.71 20.58 17.19
N THR A 234 13.15 19.43 17.50
CA THR A 234 13.79 18.46 18.40
C THR A 234 14.71 17.52 17.62
N PRO A 235 15.79 16.97 18.23
CA PRO A 235 16.62 15.94 17.60
C PRO A 235 15.83 14.76 17.08
N LYS A 236 14.75 14.38 17.77
CA LYS A 236 13.84 13.32 17.35
C LYS A 236 13.18 13.61 16.01
N GLN A 237 12.73 14.84 15.76
CA GLN A 237 12.10 15.23 14.48
C GLN A 237 13.09 15.15 13.34
N TRP A 238 14.34 15.57 13.55
CA TRP A 238 15.42 15.42 12.58
C TRP A 238 15.70 13.96 12.23
N THR A 239 15.90 13.13 13.25
CA THR A 239 16.17 11.69 13.05
C THR A 239 15.04 11.01 12.30
N ILE A 240 13.78 11.22 12.71
CA ILE A 240 12.63 10.63 12.05
C ILE A 240 12.51 11.10 10.59
N GLY A 241 12.64 12.40 10.33
CA GLY A 241 12.53 12.96 8.97
C GLY A 241 13.61 12.42 8.03
N ILE A 242 14.87 12.37 8.48
CA ILE A 242 15.97 11.85 7.67
C ILE A 242 15.81 10.34 7.41
N LEU A 243 15.55 9.54 8.44
CA LEU A 243 15.35 8.09 8.28
C LEU A 243 14.16 7.77 7.39
N ALA A 244 13.03 8.48 7.56
CA ALA A 244 11.85 8.32 6.72
C ALA A 244 12.16 8.66 5.25
N SER A 245 12.94 9.73 5.00
CA SER A 245 13.32 10.13 3.65
C SER A 245 14.25 9.11 2.98
N LEU A 246 15.26 8.62 3.70
CA LEU A 246 16.16 7.58 3.19
C LEU A 246 15.39 6.28 2.90
N TYR A 247 14.52 5.88 3.81
CA TYR A 247 13.68 4.69 3.62
C TYR A 247 12.71 4.84 2.44
N ALA A 248 12.09 6.01 2.28
CA ALA A 248 11.18 6.26 1.16
C ALA A 248 11.91 6.21 -0.20
N VAL A 249 13.12 6.78 -0.30
CA VAL A 249 13.96 6.67 -1.51
C VAL A 249 14.32 5.21 -1.79
N TRP A 250 14.69 4.45 -0.75
CA TRP A 250 14.97 3.03 -0.90
C TRP A 250 13.74 2.23 -1.36
N LEU A 251 12.55 2.53 -0.84
CA LEU A 251 11.29 1.90 -1.29
C LEU A 251 11.01 2.15 -2.77
N VAL A 252 11.21 3.38 -3.24
CA VAL A 252 11.05 3.73 -4.66
C VAL A 252 12.03 2.93 -5.53
N TYR A 253 13.28 2.80 -5.10
CA TYR A 253 14.28 1.94 -5.77
C TYR A 253 13.86 0.45 -5.75
N ALA A 254 13.38 -0.04 -4.60
CA ALA A 254 13.01 -1.44 -4.42
C ALA A 254 11.76 -1.85 -5.22
N ALA A 255 10.86 -0.92 -5.49
CA ALA A 255 9.66 -1.16 -6.31
C ALA A 255 9.99 -1.63 -7.73
N GLY A 256 11.18 -1.29 -8.22
CA GLY A 256 11.62 -1.66 -9.56
C GLY A 256 11.27 -0.61 -10.62
N PHE A 257 12.12 -0.52 -11.62
CA PHE A 257 12.07 0.55 -12.62
C PHE A 257 10.80 0.48 -13.49
N ASP A 258 10.33 -0.71 -13.82
CA ASP A 258 9.18 -0.88 -14.71
C ASP A 258 7.87 -0.38 -14.08
N TYR A 259 7.62 -0.69 -12.82
CA TYR A 259 6.45 -0.17 -12.10
C TYR A 259 6.54 1.35 -11.86
N LEU A 260 7.74 1.89 -11.69
CA LEU A 260 7.95 3.33 -11.62
C LEU A 260 7.56 4.03 -12.92
N LEU A 261 7.96 3.47 -14.07
CA LEU A 261 7.58 4.01 -15.38
C LEU A 261 6.06 3.92 -15.62
N LEU A 262 5.44 2.80 -15.28
CA LEU A 262 3.99 2.62 -15.40
C LEU A 262 3.22 3.59 -14.48
N THR A 263 3.74 3.88 -13.31
CA THR A 263 3.16 4.89 -12.41
C THR A 263 3.22 6.29 -13.02
N MET A 264 4.29 6.64 -13.74
CA MET A 264 4.36 7.93 -14.44
C MET A 264 3.27 8.05 -15.51
N LEU A 265 2.95 6.97 -16.24
CA LEU A 265 1.81 6.93 -17.17
C LEU A 265 0.49 7.22 -16.45
N LEU A 266 0.30 6.64 -15.27
CA LEU A 266 -0.90 6.85 -14.45
C LEU A 266 -1.04 8.32 -14.01
N TYR A 267 0.06 9.05 -13.88
CA TYR A 267 0.04 10.46 -13.47
C TYR A 267 -0.28 11.44 -14.61
N ILE A 268 -0.23 11.03 -15.89
CA ILE A 268 -0.54 11.91 -17.02
C ILE A 268 -1.94 12.56 -16.91
N PRO A 269 -3.04 11.83 -16.64
CA PRO A 269 -4.34 12.45 -16.39
C PRO A 269 -4.31 13.48 -15.26
N GLY A 270 -3.51 13.23 -14.22
CA GLY A 270 -3.32 14.15 -13.10
C GLY A 270 -2.69 15.47 -13.52
N LEU A 271 -1.69 15.45 -14.43
CA LEU A 271 -1.08 16.68 -14.96
C LEU A 271 -2.10 17.52 -15.75
N ILE A 272 -2.97 16.88 -16.51
CA ILE A 272 -4.03 17.55 -17.29
C ILE A 272 -4.99 18.22 -16.32
N VAL A 273 -5.48 17.48 -15.31
CA VAL A 273 -6.40 18.03 -14.31
C VAL A 273 -5.76 19.18 -13.56
N TYR A 274 -4.52 19.03 -13.11
CA TYR A 274 -3.78 20.10 -12.42
C TYR A 274 -3.66 21.35 -13.28
N SER A 275 -3.30 21.22 -14.58
CA SER A 275 -3.18 22.33 -15.51
C SER A 275 -4.50 23.08 -15.71
N ILE A 276 -5.62 22.34 -15.81
CA ILE A 276 -6.96 22.92 -15.93
C ILE A 276 -7.32 23.72 -14.67
N VAL A 277 -7.03 23.15 -13.50
CA VAL A 277 -7.35 23.79 -12.21
C VAL A 277 -6.52 25.08 -12.03
N GLN A 278 -5.22 25.04 -12.33
CA GLN A 278 -4.35 26.22 -12.26
C GLN A 278 -4.86 27.33 -13.19
N LYS A 279 -5.27 26.98 -14.42
CA LYS A 279 -5.86 27.93 -15.35
C LYS A 279 -7.16 28.53 -14.80
N ASN A 280 -8.04 27.73 -14.22
CA ASN A 280 -9.32 28.17 -13.65
C ASN A 280 -9.13 29.08 -12.42
N ASN A 281 -8.10 28.83 -11.62
CA ASN A 281 -7.74 29.62 -10.45
C ASN A 281 -6.92 30.89 -10.82
N GLN A 282 -6.67 31.13 -12.12
CA GLN A 282 -5.84 32.21 -12.63
C GLN A 282 -4.41 32.24 -12.04
N THR A 283 -3.93 31.08 -11.58
CA THR A 283 -2.58 30.89 -11.10
C THR A 283 -1.67 30.44 -12.24
N ARG A 284 -0.41 30.93 -12.24
CA ARG A 284 0.57 30.54 -13.26
C ARG A 284 1.35 29.33 -12.78
N LEU A 285 1.61 28.40 -13.69
CA LEU A 285 2.54 27.30 -13.45
C LEU A 285 3.93 27.88 -13.13
N THR A 286 4.56 27.35 -12.09
CA THR A 286 5.91 27.73 -11.67
C THR A 286 6.95 27.01 -12.52
N ARG A 287 8.22 27.45 -12.47
CA ARG A 287 9.33 26.72 -13.13
C ARG A 287 9.47 25.29 -12.62
N ILE A 288 9.16 25.07 -11.36
CA ILE A 288 9.20 23.75 -10.73
C ILE A 288 8.12 22.84 -11.33
N ASP A 289 6.91 23.35 -11.55
CA ASP A 289 5.83 22.57 -12.18
C ASP A 289 6.23 22.10 -13.58
N TYR A 290 6.84 22.99 -14.39
CA TYR A 290 7.34 22.59 -15.72
C TYR A 290 8.41 21.53 -15.67
N ILE A 291 9.33 21.57 -14.70
CA ILE A 291 10.36 20.54 -14.51
C ILE A 291 9.70 19.19 -14.18
N PHE A 292 8.77 19.16 -13.22
CA PHE A 292 8.05 17.92 -12.87
C PHE A 292 7.23 17.39 -14.04
N PHE A 293 6.54 18.26 -14.78
CA PHE A 293 5.78 17.86 -15.98
C PHE A 293 6.69 17.21 -17.01
N THR A 294 7.82 17.84 -17.29
CA THR A 294 8.79 17.32 -18.25
C THR A 294 9.32 15.95 -17.83
N ILE A 295 9.67 15.78 -16.56
CA ILE A 295 10.15 14.49 -16.02
C ILE A 295 9.05 13.41 -16.17
N ILE A 296 7.83 13.70 -15.74
CA ILE A 296 6.72 12.74 -15.81
C ILE A 296 6.44 12.37 -17.27
N ILE A 297 6.41 13.32 -18.19
CA ILE A 297 6.16 13.06 -19.61
C ILE A 297 7.28 12.21 -20.23
N ILE A 298 8.55 12.55 -19.97
CA ILE A 298 9.67 11.78 -20.51
C ILE A 298 9.63 10.34 -19.99
N LEU A 299 9.48 10.15 -18.68
CA LEU A 299 9.41 8.81 -18.09
C LEU A 299 8.18 8.03 -18.58
N SER A 300 7.05 8.70 -18.80
CA SER A 300 5.85 8.09 -19.38
C SER A 300 6.08 7.62 -20.82
N ILE A 301 6.78 8.41 -21.64
CA ILE A 301 7.14 8.01 -23.01
C ILE A 301 8.05 6.77 -22.98
N VAL A 302 9.06 6.77 -22.11
CA VAL A 302 9.94 5.60 -21.93
C VAL A 302 9.14 4.38 -21.48
N GLY A 303 8.19 4.56 -20.54
CA GLY A 303 7.30 3.50 -20.08
C GLY A 303 6.43 2.93 -21.22
N LEU A 304 5.85 3.79 -22.04
CA LEU A 304 5.08 3.38 -23.22
C LEU A 304 5.92 2.61 -24.24
N ILE A 305 7.12 3.09 -24.55
CA ILE A 305 8.03 2.42 -25.49
C ILE A 305 8.38 1.02 -24.97
N ARG A 306 8.75 0.89 -23.69
CA ARG A 306 9.07 -0.41 -23.08
C ARG A 306 7.86 -1.35 -23.01
N LEU A 307 6.66 -0.83 -22.77
CA LEU A 307 5.42 -1.58 -22.80
C LEU A 307 5.12 -2.11 -24.19
N CYS A 308 5.19 -1.24 -25.21
CA CYS A 308 4.94 -1.63 -26.61
C CYS A 308 6.01 -2.58 -27.19
N SER A 309 7.25 -2.50 -26.70
CA SER A 309 8.33 -3.41 -27.11
C SER A 309 8.28 -4.78 -26.39
N GLY A 310 7.34 -4.99 -25.48
CA GLY A 310 7.26 -6.21 -24.66
C GLY A 310 8.37 -6.34 -23.61
N ALA A 311 9.14 -5.29 -23.38
CA ALA A 311 10.18 -5.26 -22.34
C ALA A 311 9.59 -5.19 -20.92
N ILE A 312 8.34 -4.75 -20.78
CA ILE A 312 7.56 -4.80 -19.54
C ILE A 312 6.42 -5.80 -19.79
N ASN A 313 6.48 -6.95 -19.11
CA ASN A 313 5.38 -7.90 -19.10
C ASN A 313 4.34 -7.45 -18.07
N VAL A 314 3.18 -7.06 -18.58
CA VAL A 314 2.03 -6.63 -17.76
C VAL A 314 1.08 -7.81 -17.53
N PHE A 315 1.15 -8.82 -18.40
CA PHE A 315 0.25 -9.99 -18.46
C PHE A 315 1.03 -11.30 -18.45
#